data_6ce72e77642143c12b5b8732e56ff486
#
_entry.id   6ce72e77642143c12b5b8732e56ff486
#
_cell.length_a   1.000
_cell.length_b   1.000
_cell.length_c   1.000
_cell.angle_alpha   90.00
_cell.angle_beta   90.00
_cell.angle_gamma   90.00
#
_symmetry.space_group_name_H-M   'P 1'
#
loop_
_entity.id
_entity.type
_entity.pdbx_description
1 polymer ?
#
loop_
_entity_poly.entity_id
_entity_poly.type
_entity_poly.pdbx_seq_one_letter_code
_entity_poly.pdbx_strand_id
1 'polypeptide(L)'
;MKTLFLATSIALLAAMPTAYARPDNVPDLLAAVTFGTGERINGSGRIIDERRPLSAFGAVHLTGPVDVELKASDRESVTVRTDDNIAPLIETRVTGGDRPALEIGVKAGASFRTSRAPVVVVEFRALSELVVRGSGDVRADRISADDFVLSLSGSGDAKIDSLQAHRFAAALAGSGDLVVRGGRAEEQAYRLSGSGDVDASRLEGRSVQVAIAGSGDASVNASETLEATIAGSGNVTYRGSPRITQRIRGSGSVHRAH
;
A
#
# COMPACT_ATOMS: atom_id res chain seq x y z
N MET A 1 27.34 -39.36 26.61
CA MET A 1 27.84 -38.08 27.14
C MET A 1 26.70 -37.09 27.04
N LYS A 2 26.23 -36.64 28.19
CA LYS A 2 25.06 -35.76 28.41
C LYS A 2 25.52 -34.32 28.29
N THR A 3 24.83 -33.48 27.55
CA THR A 3 24.93 -32.03 27.70
C THR A 3 23.55 -31.42 27.85
N LEU A 4 23.38 -30.87 29.00
CA LEU A 4 22.24 -30.21 29.61
C LEU A 4 22.15 -28.78 29.10
N PHE A 5 20.99 -28.33 28.61
CA PHE A 5 20.71 -26.90 28.35
C PHE A 5 19.92 -26.31 29.50
N LEU A 6 20.56 -25.40 30.19
CA LEU A 6 20.05 -24.63 31.31
C LEU A 6 19.33 -23.39 30.82
N ALA A 7 18.04 -23.26 31.12
CA ALA A 7 17.29 -22.04 30.96
C ALA A 7 17.56 -21.11 32.14
N THR A 8 18.03 -19.89 31.89
CA THR A 8 18.18 -18.85 32.90
C THR A 8 17.27 -17.67 32.56
N SER A 9 16.16 -17.63 33.29
CA SER A 9 15.33 -16.43 33.41
C SER A 9 16.00 -15.47 34.40
N ILE A 10 16.35 -14.27 33.98
CA ILE A 10 16.80 -13.18 34.85
C ILE A 10 15.74 -12.09 34.86
N ALA A 11 14.96 -12.06 35.93
CA ALA A 11 14.19 -10.88 36.32
C ALA A 11 15.11 -9.99 37.15
N LEU A 12 15.43 -8.81 36.70
CA LEU A 12 16.18 -7.82 37.45
C LEU A 12 15.27 -6.62 37.74
N LEU A 13 14.69 -6.63 38.92
CA LEU A 13 14.02 -5.49 39.54
C LEU A 13 15.11 -4.67 40.27
N ALA A 14 15.54 -3.55 39.70
CA ALA A 14 16.49 -2.66 40.37
C ALA A 14 15.76 -1.42 40.89
N ALA A 15 15.88 -1.24 42.20
CA ALA A 15 15.40 -0.12 42.99
C ALA A 15 16.06 1.19 42.53
N MET A 16 15.28 2.25 42.34
CA MET A 16 15.78 3.61 42.12
C MET A 16 16.11 4.28 43.45
N PRO A 17 17.27 4.91 43.59
CA PRO A 17 17.55 5.81 44.73
C PRO A 17 16.87 7.17 44.47
N THR A 18 16.11 7.59 45.43
CA THR A 18 15.61 8.97 45.60
C THR A 18 16.76 9.89 45.93
N ALA A 19 17.07 10.84 45.13
CA ALA A 19 17.59 12.18 45.36
C ALA A 19 18.40 12.67 44.17
N TYR A 20 17.76 13.37 43.25
CA TYR A 20 18.47 14.30 42.37
C TYR A 20 17.84 15.68 42.52
N ALA A 21 18.62 16.59 43.12
CA ALA A 21 18.30 18.01 43.17
C ALA A 21 18.11 18.55 41.73
N ARG A 22 17.03 19.29 41.50
CA ARG A 22 16.79 20.01 40.25
C ARG A 22 17.90 21.03 40.04
N PRO A 23 18.60 21.06 38.92
CA PRO A 23 19.35 22.26 38.51
C PRO A 23 18.35 23.29 38.02
N ASP A 24 18.39 24.47 38.59
CA ASP A 24 17.62 25.66 38.23
C ASP A 24 18.13 26.27 36.91
N ASN A 25 18.11 25.52 35.82
CA ASN A 25 18.26 26.03 34.46
C ASN A 25 18.08 24.92 33.41
N VAL A 26 16.89 24.35 33.35
CA VAL A 26 16.48 23.59 32.17
C VAL A 26 15.67 24.59 31.35
N PRO A 27 16.14 25.01 30.16
CA PRO A 27 15.28 25.77 29.26
C PRO A 27 14.08 24.88 28.97
N ASP A 28 12.90 25.49 29.03
CA ASP A 28 11.60 24.89 28.80
C ASP A 28 11.53 24.29 27.39
N LEU A 29 12.01 23.04 27.23
CA LEU A 29 11.97 22.24 26.00
C LEU A 29 10.57 21.69 25.72
N LEU A 30 9.57 22.19 26.46
CA LEU A 30 8.17 22.17 26.06
C LEU A 30 7.84 23.36 25.13
N ALA A 31 8.83 23.84 24.39
CA ALA A 31 8.56 24.70 23.26
C ALA A 31 7.74 23.89 22.26
N ALA A 32 6.43 24.03 22.45
CA ALA A 32 5.42 24.00 21.40
C ALA A 32 5.75 23.02 20.27
N VAL A 33 5.33 21.76 20.40
CA VAL A 33 4.75 21.07 19.26
C VAL A 33 3.53 21.94 18.89
N THR A 34 3.77 23.02 18.21
CA THR A 34 2.77 23.74 17.46
C THR A 34 2.35 22.74 16.40
N PHE A 35 1.29 21.99 16.67
CA PHE A 35 0.49 21.43 15.60
C PHE A 35 0.17 22.65 14.75
N GLY A 36 0.88 22.78 13.63
CA GLY A 36 0.68 23.89 12.72
C GLY A 36 -0.80 23.89 12.39
N THR A 37 -1.51 24.89 12.88
CA THR A 37 -2.79 25.31 12.35
C THR A 37 -2.50 25.91 10.98
N GLY A 38 -1.98 25.09 10.07
CA GLY A 38 -1.83 25.46 8.67
C GLY A 38 -3.21 25.81 8.18
N GLU A 39 -3.39 27.07 7.78
CA GLU A 39 -4.63 27.53 7.21
C GLU A 39 -5.07 26.56 6.11
N ARG A 40 -6.27 25.99 6.25
CA ARG A 40 -6.78 25.03 5.25
C ARG A 40 -7.12 25.81 3.97
N ILE A 41 -6.40 25.54 2.91
CA ILE A 41 -6.57 26.17 1.61
C ILE A 41 -7.82 25.58 0.94
N ASN A 42 -8.79 26.45 0.59
CA ASN A 42 -9.95 26.05 -0.19
C ASN A 42 -9.61 26.10 -1.68
N GLY A 43 -9.95 25.05 -2.42
CA GLY A 43 -9.80 25.02 -3.89
C GLY A 43 -10.57 26.15 -4.55
N SER A 44 -9.99 26.75 -5.58
CA SER A 44 -10.55 27.88 -6.32
C SER A 44 -11.75 27.50 -7.19
N GLY A 45 -11.95 26.20 -7.46
CA GLY A 45 -12.92 25.67 -8.42
C GLY A 45 -12.43 25.70 -9.87
N ARG A 46 -11.27 26.32 -10.16
CA ARG A 46 -10.67 26.36 -11.50
C ARG A 46 -9.70 25.20 -11.68
N ILE A 47 -10.17 24.14 -12.32
CA ILE A 47 -9.34 22.96 -12.58
C ILE A 47 -8.35 23.26 -13.71
N ILE A 48 -7.10 22.86 -13.50
CA ILE A 48 -6.02 22.91 -14.48
C ILE A 48 -5.37 21.54 -14.66
N ASP A 49 -4.73 21.34 -15.81
CA ASP A 49 -3.82 20.24 -16.09
C ASP A 49 -2.40 20.79 -16.14
N GLU A 50 -1.55 20.43 -15.16
CA GLU A 50 -0.18 20.90 -15.08
C GLU A 50 0.79 19.74 -15.32
N ARG A 51 1.57 19.79 -16.41
CA ARG A 51 2.64 18.83 -16.66
C ARG A 51 3.83 19.07 -15.76
N ARG A 52 4.40 17.98 -15.26
CA ARG A 52 5.60 18.00 -14.39
C ARG A 52 6.78 17.40 -15.12
N PRO A 53 7.97 18.06 -15.08
CA PRO A 53 9.20 17.45 -15.55
C PRO A 53 9.52 16.22 -14.69
N LEU A 54 10.01 15.15 -15.32
CA LEU A 54 10.41 13.95 -14.61
C LEU A 54 11.58 13.26 -15.32
N SER A 55 12.32 12.45 -14.53
CA SER A 55 13.28 11.47 -15.02
C SER A 55 12.58 10.11 -15.15
N ALA A 56 13.25 9.12 -15.75
CA ALA A 56 12.76 7.75 -15.82
C ALA A 56 12.57 7.14 -14.42
N PHE A 57 11.53 6.33 -14.26
CA PHE A 57 11.20 5.64 -13.02
C PHE A 57 10.67 4.22 -13.31
N GLY A 58 10.79 3.33 -12.33
CA GLY A 58 10.27 1.96 -12.39
C GLY A 58 9.33 1.61 -11.24
N ALA A 59 9.10 2.57 -10.34
CA ALA A 59 8.22 2.44 -9.19
C ALA A 59 7.38 3.71 -9.01
N VAL A 60 6.18 3.59 -8.40
CA VAL A 60 5.32 4.72 -8.03
C VAL A 60 4.98 4.62 -6.55
N HIS A 61 5.25 5.68 -5.81
CA HIS A 61 4.94 5.80 -4.39
C HIS A 61 3.97 6.97 -4.17
N LEU A 62 2.75 6.65 -3.77
CA LEU A 62 1.72 7.61 -3.41
C LEU A 62 1.65 7.78 -1.90
N THR A 63 1.56 9.03 -1.43
CA THR A 63 1.34 9.36 -0.02
C THR A 63 0.28 10.45 0.11
N GLY A 64 -0.73 10.20 0.94
CA GLY A 64 -1.78 11.19 1.24
C GLY A 64 -3.06 11.03 0.44
N PRO A 65 -3.88 12.10 0.33
CA PRO A 65 -5.22 12.08 -0.24
C PRO A 65 -5.22 12.53 -1.72
N VAL A 66 -4.37 11.95 -2.54
CA VAL A 66 -4.25 12.26 -3.97
C VAL A 66 -4.53 10.99 -4.76
N ASP A 67 -5.42 11.08 -5.74
CA ASP A 67 -5.71 9.94 -6.60
C ASP A 67 -4.69 9.82 -7.73
N VAL A 68 -4.41 8.60 -8.18
CA VAL A 68 -3.45 8.34 -9.26
C VAL A 68 -4.07 7.48 -10.35
N GLU A 69 -3.98 7.95 -11.58
CA GLU A 69 -4.28 7.17 -12.78
C GLU A 69 -2.98 6.74 -13.46
N LEU A 70 -2.70 5.44 -13.45
CA LEU A 70 -1.54 4.81 -14.09
C LEU A 70 -1.95 4.33 -15.49
N LYS A 71 -1.28 4.82 -16.52
CA LYS A 71 -1.55 4.49 -17.92
C LYS A 71 -0.31 3.90 -18.58
N ALA A 72 -0.39 2.66 -19.03
CA ALA A 72 0.69 2.04 -19.79
C ALA A 72 0.87 2.76 -21.14
N SER A 73 2.11 3.17 -21.43
CA SER A 73 2.43 3.98 -22.61
C SER A 73 3.84 3.65 -23.11
N ASP A 74 4.19 4.14 -24.30
CA ASP A 74 5.56 4.12 -24.85
C ASP A 74 6.43 5.30 -24.36
N ARG A 75 5.85 6.21 -23.60
CA ARG A 75 6.51 7.39 -23.02
C ARG A 75 6.18 7.51 -21.53
N GLU A 76 6.94 8.33 -20.85
CA GLU A 76 6.71 8.67 -19.45
C GLU A 76 6.24 10.11 -19.34
N SER A 77 5.18 10.34 -18.62
CA SER A 77 4.68 11.68 -18.32
C SER A 77 3.94 11.73 -16.99
N VAL A 78 3.94 12.88 -16.36
CA VAL A 78 3.16 13.19 -15.17
C VAL A 78 2.38 14.46 -15.39
N THR A 79 1.08 14.39 -15.14
CA THR A 79 0.18 15.54 -15.21
C THR A 79 -0.64 15.61 -13.93
N VAL A 80 -0.57 16.73 -13.24
CA VAL A 80 -1.37 17.03 -12.03
C VAL A 80 -2.65 17.73 -12.48
N ARG A 81 -3.81 17.16 -12.19
CA ARG A 81 -5.12 17.71 -12.46
C ARG A 81 -5.81 18.05 -11.15
N THR A 82 -5.97 19.33 -10.88
CA THR A 82 -6.63 19.84 -9.66
C THR A 82 -6.93 21.34 -9.79
N ASP A 83 -7.47 21.95 -8.72
CA ASP A 83 -7.61 23.40 -8.64
C ASP A 83 -6.25 24.10 -8.79
N ASP A 84 -6.21 25.23 -9.51
CA ASP A 84 -4.98 25.94 -9.80
C ASP A 84 -4.19 26.40 -8.56
N ASN A 85 -4.90 26.72 -7.48
CA ASN A 85 -4.28 27.09 -6.20
C ASN A 85 -3.91 25.88 -5.32
N ILE A 86 -4.36 24.68 -5.67
CA ILE A 86 -3.98 23.42 -5.01
C ILE A 86 -2.82 22.73 -5.76
N ALA A 87 -2.72 22.87 -7.07
CA ALA A 87 -1.66 22.27 -7.87
C ALA A 87 -0.23 22.50 -7.32
N PRO A 88 0.14 23.70 -6.82
CA PRO A 88 1.45 23.93 -6.21
C PRO A 88 1.71 23.16 -4.90
N LEU A 89 0.66 22.60 -4.26
CA LEU A 89 0.75 21.81 -3.03
C LEU A 89 1.00 20.32 -3.32
N ILE A 90 0.71 19.86 -4.53
CA ILE A 90 0.97 18.49 -4.94
C ILE A 90 2.43 18.37 -5.38
N GLU A 91 3.17 17.52 -4.70
CA GLU A 91 4.57 17.24 -5.01
C GLU A 91 4.68 16.00 -5.87
N THR A 92 5.50 16.09 -6.91
CA THR A 92 5.89 14.97 -7.75
C THR A 92 7.39 15.05 -7.97
N ARG A 93 8.13 14.02 -7.58
CA ARG A 93 9.58 13.95 -7.76
C ARG A 93 10.01 12.52 -8.01
N VAL A 94 11.07 12.34 -8.78
CA VAL A 94 11.71 11.02 -8.94
C VAL A 94 12.90 10.94 -8.01
N THR A 95 12.92 9.91 -7.16
CA THR A 95 14.06 9.63 -6.28
C THR A 95 15.14 8.91 -7.04
N GLY A 96 16.41 9.19 -6.69
CA GLY A 96 17.55 8.49 -7.25
C GLY A 96 17.76 7.10 -6.66
N GLY A 97 18.77 6.39 -7.16
CA GLY A 97 19.18 5.06 -6.72
C GLY A 97 18.98 3.99 -7.79
N ASP A 98 19.19 2.72 -7.40
CA ASP A 98 19.13 1.57 -8.32
C ASP A 98 17.72 1.30 -8.84
N ARG A 99 16.70 1.75 -8.12
CA ARG A 99 15.28 1.68 -8.51
C ARG A 99 14.63 3.04 -8.34
N PRO A 100 14.73 3.93 -9.32
CA PRO A 100 14.11 5.24 -9.25
C PRO A 100 12.60 5.11 -9.07
N ALA A 101 12.03 5.85 -8.10
CA ALA A 101 10.60 5.86 -7.81
C ALA A 101 10.03 7.26 -8.01
N LEU A 102 8.89 7.35 -8.68
CA LEU A 102 8.07 8.55 -8.73
C LEU A 102 7.31 8.68 -7.41
N GLU A 103 7.71 9.62 -6.58
CA GLU A 103 7.00 9.98 -5.36
C GLU A 103 5.93 11.03 -5.68
N ILE A 104 4.71 10.77 -5.22
CA ILE A 104 3.55 11.65 -5.35
C ILE A 104 3.00 11.89 -3.95
N GLY A 105 2.80 13.15 -3.60
CA GLY A 105 2.30 13.49 -2.26
C GLY A 105 1.83 14.93 -2.16
N VAL A 106 1.58 15.34 -0.93
CA VAL A 106 1.20 16.71 -0.57
C VAL A 106 2.34 17.33 0.22
N LYS A 107 2.67 18.57 -0.05
CA LYS A 107 3.68 19.34 0.70
C LYS A 107 3.46 19.22 2.21
N ALA A 108 4.56 19.00 2.94
CA ALA A 108 4.52 18.90 4.39
C ALA A 108 3.86 20.15 5.01
N GLY A 109 2.93 19.92 5.94
CA GLY A 109 2.18 21.00 6.61
C GLY A 109 1.06 21.65 5.78
N ALA A 110 0.93 21.30 4.49
CA ALA A 110 -0.19 21.80 3.69
C ALA A 110 -1.45 20.98 3.95
N SER A 111 -2.58 21.70 4.08
CA SER A 111 -3.90 21.09 4.13
C SER A 111 -4.85 21.86 3.20
N PHE A 112 -5.73 21.14 2.52
CA PHE A 112 -6.66 21.76 1.59
C PHE A 112 -8.04 21.09 1.65
N ARG A 113 -9.01 21.77 1.08
CA ARG A 113 -10.35 21.25 0.80
C ARG A 113 -10.68 21.58 -0.65
N THR A 114 -11.08 20.59 -1.40
CA THR A 114 -11.48 20.73 -2.81
C THR A 114 -12.79 19.98 -3.03
N SER A 115 -13.55 20.37 -4.04
CA SER A 115 -14.78 19.69 -4.44
C SER A 115 -14.52 18.39 -5.21
N ARG A 116 -13.30 18.22 -5.74
CA ARG A 116 -12.85 17.01 -6.47
C ARG A 116 -11.45 16.66 -6.00
N ALA A 117 -11.20 15.40 -5.66
CA ALA A 117 -9.88 14.95 -5.30
C ALA A 117 -8.85 15.34 -6.38
N PRO A 118 -7.65 15.79 -6.00
CA PRO A 118 -6.56 15.96 -6.96
C PRO A 118 -6.23 14.62 -7.61
N VAL A 119 -6.05 14.62 -8.92
CA VAL A 119 -5.68 13.42 -9.69
C VAL A 119 -4.31 13.64 -10.33
N VAL A 120 -3.41 12.69 -10.14
CA VAL A 120 -2.13 12.66 -10.86
C VAL A 120 -2.19 11.56 -11.92
N VAL A 121 -2.18 11.97 -13.17
CA VAL A 121 -2.13 11.06 -14.33
C VAL A 121 -0.67 10.75 -14.62
N VAL A 122 -0.29 9.48 -14.58
CA VAL A 122 1.06 8.98 -14.80
C VAL A 122 1.06 8.06 -16.01
N GLU A 123 1.72 8.46 -17.09
CA GLU A 123 2.04 7.55 -18.19
C GLU A 123 3.38 6.89 -17.90
N PHE A 124 3.49 5.58 -18.07
CA PHE A 124 4.70 4.82 -17.74
C PHE A 124 5.00 3.74 -18.80
N ARG A 125 6.29 3.40 -18.95
CA ARG A 125 6.75 2.31 -19.85
C ARG A 125 6.80 0.97 -19.15
N ALA A 126 7.35 0.97 -17.95
CA ALA A 126 7.49 -0.22 -17.12
C ALA A 126 7.24 0.15 -15.66
N LEU A 127 6.59 -0.73 -14.94
CA LEU A 127 6.29 -0.55 -13.52
C LEU A 127 6.45 -1.88 -12.79
N SER A 128 7.37 -1.94 -11.84
CA SER A 128 7.63 -3.14 -11.02
C SER A 128 7.14 -3.00 -9.58
N GLU A 129 6.85 -1.76 -9.13
CA GLU A 129 6.43 -1.51 -7.76
C GLU A 129 5.41 -0.37 -7.68
N LEU A 130 4.37 -0.59 -6.88
CA LEU A 130 3.36 0.40 -6.51
C LEU A 130 3.20 0.41 -4.99
N VAL A 131 3.47 1.55 -4.38
CA VAL A 131 3.26 1.75 -2.94
C VAL A 131 2.24 2.86 -2.73
N VAL A 132 1.17 2.56 -2.00
CA VAL A 132 0.10 3.50 -1.66
C VAL A 132 0.02 3.63 -0.15
N ARG A 133 0.18 4.86 0.35
CA ARG A 133 0.08 5.20 1.78
C ARG A 133 -0.88 6.36 1.96
N GLY A 134 -1.96 6.11 2.64
CA GLY A 134 -2.96 7.15 2.92
C GLY A 134 -4.36 6.79 2.44
N SER A 135 -5.07 7.76 1.86
CA SER A 135 -6.48 7.64 1.46
C SER A 135 -6.73 7.95 -0.02
N GLY A 136 -5.68 8.19 -0.79
CA GLY A 136 -5.82 8.37 -2.24
C GLY A 136 -5.98 7.03 -2.95
N ASP A 137 -6.81 7.00 -3.99
CA ASP A 137 -7.08 5.81 -4.79
C ASP A 137 -6.10 5.70 -5.97
N VAL A 138 -5.80 4.46 -6.36
CA VAL A 138 -5.00 4.20 -7.56
C VAL A 138 -5.79 3.36 -8.54
N ARG A 139 -5.79 3.78 -9.78
CA ARG A 139 -6.31 3.00 -10.91
C ARG A 139 -5.24 2.81 -11.97
N ALA A 140 -4.97 1.56 -12.33
CA ALA A 140 -4.08 1.19 -13.43
C ALA A 140 -4.87 0.51 -14.54
N ASP A 141 -4.65 0.92 -15.80
CA ASP A 141 -5.27 0.29 -16.96
C ASP A 141 -4.64 -1.08 -17.26
N ARG A 142 -3.32 -1.11 -17.36
CA ARG A 142 -2.56 -2.34 -17.62
C ARG A 142 -1.19 -2.27 -17.00
N ILE A 143 -0.79 -3.37 -16.34
CA ILE A 143 0.56 -3.57 -15.83
C ILE A 143 1.14 -4.82 -16.48
N SER A 144 2.37 -4.71 -17.00
CA SER A 144 3.14 -5.83 -17.53
C SER A 144 4.55 -5.78 -16.96
N ALA A 145 4.92 -6.80 -16.18
CA ALA A 145 6.21 -6.90 -15.50
C ALA A 145 6.58 -8.38 -15.30
N ASP A 146 7.85 -8.69 -15.13
CA ASP A 146 8.26 -10.01 -14.68
C ASP A 146 7.86 -10.19 -13.19
N ASP A 147 8.28 -9.27 -12.36
CA ASP A 147 7.90 -9.17 -10.95
C ASP A 147 7.14 -7.88 -10.71
N PHE A 148 5.95 -7.97 -10.09
CA PHE A 148 5.19 -6.80 -9.68
C PHE A 148 4.85 -6.87 -8.19
N VAL A 149 5.17 -5.80 -7.46
CA VAL A 149 4.89 -5.69 -6.02
C VAL A 149 3.94 -4.53 -5.77
N LEU A 150 2.88 -4.79 -5.02
CA LEU A 150 1.93 -3.78 -4.57
C LEU A 150 1.90 -3.73 -3.05
N SER A 151 2.05 -2.55 -2.47
CA SER A 151 1.86 -2.31 -1.04
C SER A 151 0.79 -1.24 -0.85
N LEU A 152 -0.29 -1.59 -0.15
CA LEU A 152 -1.40 -0.70 0.17
C LEU A 152 -1.48 -0.55 1.68
N SER A 153 -1.32 0.67 2.20
CA SER A 153 -1.45 0.96 3.62
C SER A 153 -2.28 2.21 3.85
N GLY A 154 -3.37 2.05 4.58
CA GLY A 154 -4.36 3.11 4.83
C GLY A 154 -5.76 2.67 4.42
N SER A 155 -6.49 3.59 3.79
CA SER A 155 -7.90 3.39 3.40
C SER A 155 -8.17 3.70 1.92
N GLY A 156 -7.13 4.00 1.15
CA GLY A 156 -7.25 4.17 -0.31
C GLY A 156 -7.31 2.81 -1.01
N ASP A 157 -7.99 2.75 -2.14
CA ASP A 157 -8.18 1.56 -2.94
C ASP A 157 -7.17 1.48 -4.11
N ALA A 158 -6.87 0.24 -4.53
CA ALA A 158 -6.11 -0.01 -5.75
C ALA A 158 -6.93 -0.87 -6.73
N LYS A 159 -7.08 -0.37 -7.96
CA LYS A 159 -7.80 -1.07 -9.04
C LYS A 159 -6.89 -1.26 -10.24
N ILE A 160 -6.69 -2.50 -10.68
CA ILE A 160 -5.88 -2.86 -11.84
C ILE A 160 -6.80 -3.54 -12.86
N ASP A 161 -6.95 -2.95 -14.04
CA ASP A 161 -7.86 -3.52 -15.04
C ASP A 161 -7.27 -4.77 -15.71
N SER A 162 -5.95 -4.80 -15.97
CA SER A 162 -5.24 -5.98 -16.49
C SER A 162 -3.83 -6.09 -15.92
N LEU A 163 -3.45 -7.26 -15.42
CA LEU A 163 -2.12 -7.57 -14.92
C LEU A 163 -1.52 -8.76 -15.66
N GLN A 164 -0.32 -8.58 -16.21
CA GLN A 164 0.50 -9.66 -16.78
C GLN A 164 1.82 -9.70 -16.02
N ALA A 165 2.08 -10.79 -15.29
CA ALA A 165 3.31 -10.95 -14.53
C ALA A 165 3.73 -12.43 -14.47
N HIS A 166 5.00 -12.68 -14.19
CA HIS A 166 5.42 -14.00 -13.72
C HIS A 166 5.10 -14.11 -12.22
N ARG A 167 5.52 -13.14 -11.42
CA ARG A 167 5.22 -13.05 -9.98
C ARG A 167 4.48 -11.78 -9.62
N PHE A 168 3.43 -11.93 -8.83
CA PHE A 168 2.69 -10.82 -8.25
C PHE A 168 2.61 -10.97 -6.73
N ALA A 169 3.05 -9.96 -6.00
CA ALA A 169 2.93 -9.91 -4.56
C ALA A 169 2.14 -8.66 -4.14
N ALA A 170 1.10 -8.84 -3.34
CA ALA A 170 0.33 -7.75 -2.77
C ALA A 170 0.28 -7.82 -1.25
N ALA A 171 0.55 -6.70 -0.59
CA ALA A 171 0.45 -6.55 0.85
C ALA A 171 -0.52 -5.41 1.18
N LEU A 172 -1.59 -5.73 1.90
CA LEU A 172 -2.61 -4.79 2.36
C LEU A 172 -2.52 -4.64 3.87
N ALA A 173 -2.43 -3.39 4.35
CA ALA A 173 -2.42 -3.05 5.76
C ALA A 173 -3.39 -1.88 6.00
N GLY A 174 -4.53 -2.15 6.60
CA GLY A 174 -5.58 -1.16 6.83
C GLY A 174 -6.95 -1.62 6.35
N SER A 175 -7.68 -0.73 5.68
CA SER A 175 -9.06 -0.96 5.23
C SER A 175 -9.28 -0.68 3.74
N GLY A 176 -8.20 -0.39 3.01
CA GLY A 176 -8.27 -0.19 1.55
C GLY A 176 -8.32 -1.54 0.82
N ASP A 177 -8.99 -1.57 -0.32
CA ASP A 177 -9.26 -2.76 -1.11
C ASP A 177 -8.36 -2.85 -2.34
N LEU A 178 -8.06 -4.08 -2.76
CA LEU A 178 -7.40 -4.37 -4.03
C LEU A 178 -8.33 -5.13 -4.97
N VAL A 179 -8.54 -4.58 -6.16
CA VAL A 179 -9.29 -5.25 -7.22
C VAL A 179 -8.43 -5.43 -8.46
N VAL A 180 -8.20 -6.69 -8.88
CA VAL A 180 -7.56 -7.03 -10.17
C VAL A 180 -8.60 -7.65 -11.10
N ARG A 181 -8.97 -6.92 -12.15
CA ARG A 181 -10.12 -7.27 -13.00
C ARG A 181 -9.85 -8.36 -14.02
N GLY A 182 -8.56 -8.67 -14.26
CA GLY A 182 -8.19 -9.76 -15.15
C GLY A 182 -6.70 -9.80 -15.43
N GLY A 183 -6.32 -10.80 -16.23
CA GLY A 183 -4.94 -11.03 -16.63
C GLY A 183 -4.39 -12.35 -16.12
N ARG A 184 -3.07 -12.45 -16.02
CA ARG A 184 -2.37 -13.65 -15.55
C ARG A 184 -1.14 -13.28 -14.73
N ALA A 185 -0.97 -13.95 -13.59
CA ALA A 185 0.27 -13.96 -12.84
C ALA A 185 0.52 -15.40 -12.36
N GLU A 186 1.63 -16.01 -12.78
CA GLU A 186 1.85 -17.43 -12.52
C GLU A 186 1.95 -17.75 -11.04
N GLU A 187 2.70 -16.93 -10.31
CA GLU A 187 2.86 -17.02 -8.87
C GLU A 187 2.23 -15.77 -8.22
N GLN A 188 1.30 -16.00 -7.30
CA GLN A 188 0.62 -14.92 -6.60
C GLN A 188 0.79 -15.07 -5.09
N ALA A 189 1.07 -13.96 -4.40
CA ALA A 189 1.17 -13.91 -2.96
C ALA A 189 0.40 -12.71 -2.40
N TYR A 190 -0.59 -12.97 -1.53
CA TYR A 190 -1.41 -11.97 -0.88
C TYR A 190 -1.20 -12.00 0.63
N ARG A 191 -0.95 -10.83 1.22
CA ARG A 191 -0.87 -10.65 2.68
C ARG A 191 -1.82 -9.54 3.08
N LEU A 192 -2.83 -9.89 3.87
CA LEU A 192 -3.84 -8.97 4.38
C LEU A 192 -3.65 -8.81 5.88
N SER A 193 -3.53 -7.57 6.35
CA SER A 193 -3.42 -7.22 7.76
C SER A 193 -4.39 -6.07 8.04
N GLY A 194 -5.56 -6.39 8.55
CA GLY A 194 -6.64 -5.43 8.78
C GLY A 194 -7.99 -5.93 8.30
N SER A 195 -8.75 -5.05 7.64
CA SER A 195 -10.12 -5.30 7.18
C SER A 195 -10.34 -5.02 5.69
N GLY A 196 -9.28 -4.68 4.97
CA GLY A 196 -9.35 -4.50 3.51
C GLY A 196 -9.43 -5.82 2.78
N ASP A 197 -10.08 -5.84 1.62
CA ASP A 197 -10.36 -7.02 0.83
C ASP A 197 -9.49 -7.11 -0.44
N VAL A 198 -9.33 -8.34 -0.94
CA VAL A 198 -8.69 -8.60 -2.23
C VAL A 198 -9.66 -9.34 -3.16
N ASP A 199 -9.99 -8.72 -4.29
CA ASP A 199 -10.65 -9.41 -5.41
C ASP A 199 -9.68 -9.58 -6.59
N ALA A 200 -9.03 -10.75 -6.63
CA ALA A 200 -8.22 -11.23 -7.74
C ALA A 200 -8.86 -12.49 -8.38
N SER A 201 -10.17 -12.65 -8.26
CA SER A 201 -10.91 -13.82 -8.75
C SER A 201 -10.88 -14.00 -10.27
N ARG A 202 -10.48 -12.95 -11.00
CA ARG A 202 -10.31 -12.97 -12.46
C ARG A 202 -8.86 -12.94 -12.92
N LEU A 203 -7.90 -12.90 -11.97
CA LEU A 203 -6.47 -13.03 -12.26
C LEU A 203 -6.09 -14.51 -12.27
N GLU A 204 -5.75 -15.04 -13.43
CA GLU A 204 -5.35 -16.44 -13.54
C GLU A 204 -3.99 -16.68 -12.88
N GLY A 205 -3.92 -17.68 -11.99
CA GLY A 205 -2.71 -18.09 -11.30
C GLY A 205 -2.48 -19.58 -11.37
N ARG A 206 -1.21 -19.98 -11.36
CA ARG A 206 -0.81 -21.37 -11.21
C ARG A 206 -0.68 -21.72 -9.73
N SER A 207 0.10 -20.94 -9.00
CA SER A 207 0.34 -21.09 -7.56
C SER A 207 -0.08 -19.82 -6.83
N VAL A 208 -0.94 -19.97 -5.83
CA VAL A 208 -1.48 -18.83 -5.06
C VAL A 208 -1.25 -19.05 -3.57
N GLN A 209 -0.70 -18.05 -2.90
CA GLN A 209 -0.54 -18.01 -1.45
C GLN A 209 -1.35 -16.85 -0.89
N VAL A 210 -2.15 -17.13 0.15
CA VAL A 210 -2.96 -16.11 0.85
C VAL A 210 -2.70 -16.21 2.34
N ALA A 211 -2.31 -15.09 2.94
CA ALA A 211 -2.14 -14.97 4.38
C ALA A 211 -2.99 -13.82 4.90
N ILE A 212 -3.98 -14.11 5.74
CA ILE A 212 -4.88 -13.14 6.35
C ILE A 212 -4.63 -13.07 7.84
N ALA A 213 -4.37 -11.86 8.35
CA ALA A 213 -4.29 -11.54 9.76
C ALA A 213 -5.28 -10.41 10.07
N GLY A 214 -6.55 -10.76 10.33
CA GLY A 214 -7.63 -9.79 10.51
C GLY A 214 -9.00 -10.31 10.07
N SER A 215 -9.79 -9.42 9.47
CA SER A 215 -11.18 -9.68 9.06
C SER A 215 -11.43 -9.47 7.57
N GLY A 216 -10.42 -9.07 6.81
CA GLY A 216 -10.54 -8.90 5.36
C GLY A 216 -10.67 -10.23 4.63
N ASP A 217 -11.33 -10.24 3.49
CA ASP A 217 -11.58 -11.40 2.65
C ASP A 217 -10.67 -11.39 1.41
N ALA A 218 -10.38 -12.58 0.88
CA ALA A 218 -9.63 -12.72 -0.37
C ALA A 218 -10.35 -13.64 -1.36
N SER A 219 -10.58 -13.14 -2.57
CA SER A 219 -11.08 -13.92 -3.70
C SER A 219 -9.99 -14.11 -4.74
N VAL A 220 -9.63 -15.37 -5.03
CA VAL A 220 -8.48 -15.72 -5.89
C VAL A 220 -8.82 -16.79 -6.92
N ASN A 221 -7.97 -16.96 -7.93
CA ASN A 221 -8.11 -18.02 -8.93
C ASN A 221 -6.79 -18.79 -9.07
N ALA A 222 -6.81 -20.08 -8.70
CA ALA A 222 -5.64 -20.94 -8.68
C ALA A 222 -5.89 -22.23 -9.47
N SER A 223 -4.95 -22.63 -10.33
CA SER A 223 -5.09 -23.83 -11.14
C SER A 223 -4.36 -25.07 -10.56
N GLU A 224 -3.20 -24.89 -9.91
CA GLU A 224 -2.39 -26.01 -9.40
C GLU A 224 -2.34 -26.08 -7.87
N THR A 225 -1.98 -24.98 -7.20
CA THR A 225 -1.82 -24.95 -5.75
C THR A 225 -2.42 -23.70 -5.12
N LEU A 226 -3.06 -23.89 -3.97
CA LEU A 226 -3.53 -22.83 -3.08
C LEU A 226 -3.05 -23.10 -1.67
N GLU A 227 -2.24 -22.19 -1.12
CA GLU A 227 -1.89 -22.19 0.30
C GLU A 227 -2.61 -21.02 0.98
N ALA A 228 -3.47 -21.33 1.97
CA ALA A 228 -4.23 -20.34 2.72
C ALA A 228 -3.91 -20.42 4.21
N THR A 229 -3.45 -19.32 4.79
CA THR A 229 -3.24 -19.17 6.24
C THR A 229 -4.12 -18.04 6.76
N ILE A 230 -5.03 -18.34 7.68
CA ILE A 230 -5.96 -17.36 8.25
C ILE A 230 -5.76 -17.29 9.75
N ALA A 231 -5.53 -16.08 10.26
CA ALA A 231 -5.50 -15.76 11.68
C ALA A 231 -6.51 -14.62 11.94
N GLY A 232 -7.75 -14.98 12.25
CA GLY A 232 -8.85 -14.03 12.42
C GLY A 232 -10.19 -14.54 11.91
N SER A 233 -10.98 -13.64 11.32
CA SER A 233 -12.35 -13.92 10.86
C SER A 233 -12.54 -13.83 9.34
N GLY A 234 -11.49 -13.45 8.62
CA GLY A 234 -11.53 -13.32 7.17
C GLY A 234 -11.64 -14.65 6.44
N ASN A 235 -12.11 -14.62 5.19
CA ASN A 235 -12.36 -15.81 4.39
C ASN A 235 -11.54 -15.80 3.10
N VAL A 236 -11.25 -16.98 2.58
CA VAL A 236 -10.66 -17.14 1.25
C VAL A 236 -11.64 -17.86 0.35
N THR A 237 -12.09 -17.18 -0.69
CA THR A 237 -12.89 -17.76 -1.77
C THR A 237 -12.00 -18.03 -2.98
N TYR A 238 -12.03 -19.24 -3.52
CA TYR A 238 -11.17 -19.58 -4.64
C TYR A 238 -11.94 -20.14 -5.84
N ARG A 239 -11.40 -19.90 -7.03
CA ARG A 239 -11.79 -20.53 -8.30
C ARG A 239 -10.71 -21.49 -8.75
N GLY A 240 -11.08 -22.39 -9.70
CA GLY A 240 -10.19 -23.42 -10.20
C GLY A 240 -10.30 -24.74 -9.45
N SER A 241 -9.27 -25.60 -9.61
CA SER A 241 -9.22 -26.93 -8.98
C SER A 241 -7.80 -27.20 -8.42
N PRO A 242 -7.29 -26.32 -7.56
CA PRO A 242 -5.95 -26.47 -7.00
C PRO A 242 -5.88 -27.57 -5.95
N ARG A 243 -4.66 -28.04 -5.66
CA ARG A 243 -4.36 -28.75 -4.41
C ARG A 243 -4.32 -27.69 -3.30
N ILE A 244 -5.13 -27.90 -2.26
CA ILE A 244 -5.28 -26.93 -1.18
C ILE A 244 -4.51 -27.35 0.06
N THR A 245 -3.76 -26.42 0.63
CA THR A 245 -3.19 -26.50 1.98
C THR A 245 -3.72 -25.32 2.78
N GLN A 246 -4.40 -25.61 3.91
CA GLN A 246 -4.97 -24.55 4.72
C GLN A 246 -4.57 -24.66 6.19
N ARG A 247 -4.36 -23.52 6.84
CA ARG A 247 -4.15 -23.37 8.28
C ARG A 247 -5.02 -22.23 8.78
N ILE A 248 -6.00 -22.56 9.63
CA ILE A 248 -6.97 -21.58 10.12
C ILE A 248 -6.88 -21.51 11.65
N ARG A 249 -6.74 -20.29 12.15
CA ARG A 249 -6.81 -19.93 13.57
C ARG A 249 -7.82 -18.80 13.73
N GLY A 250 -9.03 -19.11 14.16
CA GLY A 250 -10.14 -18.17 14.29
C GLY A 250 -11.42 -18.69 13.66
N SER A 251 -12.28 -17.78 13.21
CA SER A 251 -13.60 -18.10 12.65
C SER A 251 -13.67 -18.06 11.12
N GLY A 252 -12.55 -17.78 10.46
CA GLY A 252 -12.47 -17.69 9.01
C GLY A 252 -12.64 -19.05 8.32
N SER A 253 -12.83 -19.01 7.00
CA SER A 253 -13.05 -20.21 6.18
C SER A 253 -12.34 -20.13 4.84
N VAL A 254 -12.15 -21.31 4.19
CA VAL A 254 -11.67 -21.44 2.81
C VAL A 254 -12.71 -22.23 2.03
N HIS A 255 -13.27 -21.65 0.98
CA HIS A 255 -14.32 -22.31 0.21
C HIS A 255 -14.23 -22.01 -1.29
N ARG A 256 -14.76 -22.92 -2.11
CA ARG A 256 -14.78 -22.74 -3.56
C ARG A 256 -15.91 -21.80 -3.97
N ALA A 257 -15.65 -20.91 -4.92
CA ALA A 257 -16.69 -20.11 -5.55
C ALA A 257 -17.66 -21.02 -6.33
N HIS A 258 -18.95 -20.76 -6.21
CA HIS A 258 -20.01 -21.44 -6.96
C HIS A 258 -20.11 -20.94 -8.39
#